data_303a7f50b5d2d71ef3379516c0455460
#
_entry.id   303a7f50b5d2d71ef3379516c0455460
#
_cell.length_a   1.000
_cell.length_b   1.000
_cell.length_c   1.000
_cell.angle_alpha   90.00
_cell.angle_beta   90.00
_cell.angle_gamma   90.00
#
_symmetry.space_group_name_H-M   'P 1'
#
loop_
_entity.id
_entity.type
_entity.pdbx_description
1 polymer ?
#
loop_
_entity_poly.entity_id
_entity_poly.type
_entity_poly.pdbx_seq_one_letter_code
_entity_poly.pdbx_strand_id
1 'polypeptide(L)'
;MVLNLVLKLTLFLVLEITLKNTMIYTIGGIKGGSGKTTIATNLAIWLAQKGADVLLVDADEQETATDFSAWREQNVGDEIGYTSIKLTGESVRIQVNKLKTKYEHIVIDTGGRDTTSQRAALVISDYYLVPFNPRSFDIWTVYKVQNLVGEIRAVKSEPLHVYTFLNRADPRGADNDEAAEILMQCEGMNYVPSPLGNRKAFSHAAGKGLGIVELNPPDEKASIELNNLFTYIFSNSTN
;
A
#
# COMPACT_ATOMS: atom_id res chain seq x y z
N MET A 1 3.22 48.94 -2.77
CA MET A 1 2.94 48.07 -1.61
C MET A 1 2.02 46.89 -1.98
N VAL A 2 0.88 47.12 -2.62
CA VAL A 2 -0.09 46.09 -3.02
C VAL A 2 0.47 45.07 -4.02
N LEU A 3 1.21 45.53 -5.03
CA LEU A 3 1.83 44.66 -6.06
C LEU A 3 2.82 43.62 -5.47
N ASN A 4 3.60 44.03 -4.46
CA ASN A 4 4.56 43.15 -3.76
C ASN A 4 3.86 42.13 -2.87
N LEU A 5 2.68 42.44 -2.34
CA LEU A 5 1.86 41.52 -1.53
C LEU A 5 1.19 40.46 -2.44
N VAL A 6 0.66 40.91 -3.57
CA VAL A 6 0.06 40.01 -4.57
C VAL A 6 1.10 39.04 -5.13
N LEU A 7 2.31 39.55 -5.47
CA LEU A 7 3.40 38.70 -5.97
C LEU A 7 3.85 37.67 -4.92
N LYS A 8 3.94 38.07 -3.64
CA LYS A 8 4.27 37.14 -2.54
C LYS A 8 3.18 36.12 -2.28
N LEU A 9 1.90 36.51 -2.32
CA LEU A 9 0.77 35.58 -2.20
C LEU A 9 0.71 34.61 -3.39
N THR A 10 0.93 35.08 -4.61
CA THR A 10 0.94 34.25 -5.80
C THR A 10 2.14 33.27 -5.77
N LEU A 11 3.33 33.77 -5.35
CA LEU A 11 4.51 32.91 -5.18
C LEU A 11 4.32 31.87 -4.07
N PHE A 12 3.68 32.24 -2.95
CA PHE A 12 3.35 31.34 -1.85
C PHE A 12 2.31 30.29 -2.27
N LEU A 13 1.24 30.70 -2.95
CA LEU A 13 0.23 29.79 -3.54
C LEU A 13 0.85 28.87 -4.61
N VAL A 14 1.71 29.40 -5.49
CA VAL A 14 2.43 28.60 -6.49
C VAL A 14 3.40 27.65 -5.81
N LEU A 15 4.10 28.04 -4.73
CA LEU A 15 4.96 27.15 -3.96
C LEU A 15 4.16 26.04 -3.23
N GLU A 16 3.00 26.36 -2.65
CA GLU A 16 2.13 25.34 -2.04
C GLU A 16 1.53 24.39 -3.09
N ILE A 17 1.18 24.89 -4.27
CA ILE A 17 0.68 24.06 -5.39
C ILE A 17 1.82 23.20 -5.97
N THR A 18 3.08 23.63 -5.89
CA THR A 18 4.24 22.91 -6.47
C THR A 18 4.86 21.89 -5.51
N LEU A 19 4.56 21.95 -4.23
CA LEU A 19 4.95 20.93 -3.26
C LEU A 19 3.82 19.89 -3.12
N LYS A 20 3.49 19.20 -4.21
CA LYS A 20 2.76 17.94 -4.12
C LYS A 20 3.61 17.00 -3.25
N ASN A 21 3.25 16.88 -2.00
CA ASN A 21 3.93 15.99 -1.08
C ASN A 21 3.55 14.57 -1.48
N THR A 22 4.41 13.92 -2.26
CA THR A 22 4.19 12.54 -2.69
C THR A 22 4.17 11.63 -1.48
N MET A 23 3.16 10.79 -1.36
CA MET A 23 3.07 9.77 -0.32
C MET A 23 3.48 8.41 -0.88
N ILE A 24 4.40 7.74 -0.21
CA ILE A 24 4.96 6.45 -0.63
C ILE A 24 4.49 5.35 0.34
N TYR A 25 3.78 4.38 -0.22
CA TYR A 25 3.25 3.22 0.50
C TYR A 25 3.98 1.97 0.04
N THR A 26 4.61 1.25 0.97
CA THR A 26 5.12 -0.10 0.68
C THR A 26 4.17 -1.14 1.27
N ILE A 27 3.68 -2.04 0.44
CA ILE A 27 2.94 -3.21 0.87
C ILE A 27 3.92 -4.37 0.92
N GLY A 28 4.15 -4.91 2.11
CA GLY A 28 5.20 -5.91 2.30
C GLY A 28 4.91 -6.88 3.44
N GLY A 29 5.92 -7.63 3.78
CA GLY A 29 5.88 -8.66 4.83
C GLY A 29 6.94 -9.72 4.58
N ILE A 30 7.10 -10.66 5.52
CA ILE A 30 8.18 -11.67 5.47
C ILE A 30 7.64 -13.03 5.02
N LYS A 31 6.34 -13.10 4.68
CA LYS A 31 5.71 -14.34 4.25
C LYS A 31 5.01 -14.21 2.92
N GLY A 32 5.17 -15.22 2.06
CA GLY A 32 4.43 -15.36 0.81
C GLY A 32 2.95 -15.66 1.05
N GLY A 33 2.09 -15.26 0.12
CA GLY A 33 0.67 -15.61 0.14
C GLY A 33 -0.21 -14.81 1.11
N SER A 34 0.30 -13.78 1.80
CA SER A 34 -0.50 -12.92 2.69
C SER A 34 -1.42 -11.94 1.94
N GLY A 35 -1.34 -11.85 0.62
CA GLY A 35 -2.19 -10.99 -0.21
C GLY A 35 -1.62 -9.60 -0.50
N LYS A 36 -0.33 -9.39 -0.37
CA LYS A 36 0.35 -8.10 -0.60
C LYS A 36 0.00 -7.49 -1.96
N THR A 37 0.25 -8.22 -3.03
CA THR A 37 -0.06 -7.77 -4.40
C THR A 37 -1.54 -7.42 -4.57
N THR A 38 -2.45 -8.21 -3.98
CA THR A 38 -3.88 -7.90 -4.01
C THR A 38 -4.18 -6.56 -3.34
N ILE A 39 -3.54 -6.28 -2.20
CA ILE A 39 -3.69 -5.00 -1.50
C ILE A 39 -3.05 -3.87 -2.30
N ALA A 40 -1.86 -4.05 -2.84
CA ALA A 40 -1.14 -3.04 -3.62
C ALA A 40 -1.93 -2.60 -4.87
N THR A 41 -2.40 -3.56 -5.65
CA THR A 41 -3.19 -3.28 -6.87
C THR A 41 -4.53 -2.62 -6.55
N ASN A 42 -5.23 -3.09 -5.49
CA ASN A 42 -6.47 -2.47 -5.06
C ASN A 42 -6.26 -1.06 -4.48
N LEU A 43 -5.16 -0.80 -3.78
CA LEU A 43 -4.81 0.53 -3.29
C LEU A 43 -4.55 1.50 -4.45
N ALA A 44 -3.76 1.07 -5.44
CA ALA A 44 -3.48 1.87 -6.64
C ALA A 44 -4.78 2.24 -7.37
N ILE A 45 -5.67 1.27 -7.59
CA ILE A 45 -6.98 1.49 -8.23
C ILE A 45 -7.87 2.41 -7.38
N TRP A 46 -7.94 2.19 -6.07
CA TRP A 46 -8.76 2.99 -5.16
C TRP A 46 -8.33 4.45 -5.12
N LEU A 47 -7.02 4.73 -5.17
CA LEU A 47 -6.46 6.08 -5.24
C LEU A 47 -6.76 6.73 -6.60
N ALA A 48 -6.55 5.99 -7.69
CA ALA A 48 -6.81 6.45 -9.05
C ALA A 48 -8.29 6.81 -9.25
N GLN A 49 -9.23 6.04 -8.70
CA GLN A 49 -10.66 6.36 -8.73
C GLN A 49 -11.03 7.66 -7.98
N LYS A 50 -10.17 8.12 -7.08
CA LYS A 50 -10.31 9.43 -6.41
C LYS A 50 -9.68 10.58 -7.21
N GLY A 51 -9.17 10.28 -8.40
CA GLY A 51 -8.55 11.25 -9.31
C GLY A 51 -7.08 11.55 -9.01
N ALA A 52 -6.42 10.73 -8.18
CA ALA A 52 -5.01 10.92 -7.87
C ALA A 52 -4.09 10.35 -8.96
N ASP A 53 -2.94 11.01 -9.18
CA ASP A 53 -1.86 10.48 -10.00
C ASP A 53 -1.10 9.39 -9.22
N VAL A 54 -1.19 8.14 -9.68
CA VAL A 54 -0.65 6.98 -8.97
C VAL A 54 0.41 6.26 -9.79
N LEU A 55 1.53 5.91 -9.13
CA LEU A 55 2.54 4.99 -9.63
C LEU A 55 2.47 3.69 -8.82
N LEU A 56 2.25 2.57 -9.49
CA LEU A 56 2.43 1.24 -8.93
C LEU A 56 3.81 0.70 -9.31
N VAL A 57 4.62 0.36 -8.31
CA VAL A 57 5.95 -0.22 -8.48
C VAL A 57 5.89 -1.68 -8.07
N ASP A 58 6.15 -2.58 -9.01
CA ASP A 58 6.35 -3.99 -8.72
C ASP A 58 7.82 -4.23 -8.36
N ALA A 59 8.07 -4.54 -7.09
CA ALA A 59 9.40 -4.82 -6.55
C ALA A 59 9.56 -6.29 -6.13
N ASP A 60 8.60 -7.15 -6.49
CA ASP A 60 8.67 -8.61 -6.30
C ASP A 60 9.30 -9.27 -7.53
N GLU A 61 10.18 -10.25 -7.31
CA GLU A 61 10.75 -11.09 -8.36
C GLU A 61 9.69 -11.95 -9.08
N GLN A 62 8.53 -12.19 -8.45
CA GLN A 62 7.42 -12.95 -9.03
C GLN A 62 6.58 -12.14 -10.04
N GLU A 63 6.78 -10.82 -10.14
CA GLU A 63 6.17 -9.92 -11.13
C GLU A 63 4.63 -9.92 -11.16
N THR A 64 3.98 -10.33 -10.05
CA THR A 64 2.52 -10.52 -10.01
C THR A 64 1.76 -9.21 -10.21
N ALA A 65 2.28 -8.07 -9.71
CA ALA A 65 1.65 -6.76 -9.93
C ALA A 65 1.84 -6.29 -11.39
N THR A 66 2.96 -6.63 -12.01
CA THR A 66 3.25 -6.38 -13.42
C THR A 66 2.28 -7.17 -14.31
N ASP A 67 2.13 -8.48 -14.05
CA ASP A 67 1.19 -9.35 -14.79
C ASP A 67 -0.26 -8.87 -14.64
N PHE A 68 -0.66 -8.51 -13.41
CA PHE A 68 -1.98 -7.94 -13.17
C PHE A 68 -2.19 -6.64 -13.96
N SER A 69 -1.21 -5.75 -13.99
CA SER A 69 -1.31 -4.46 -14.69
C SER A 69 -1.41 -4.67 -16.21
N ALA A 70 -0.63 -5.59 -16.77
CA ALA A 70 -0.72 -5.94 -18.18
C ALA A 70 -2.07 -6.57 -18.54
N TRP A 71 -2.60 -7.44 -17.66
CA TRP A 71 -3.94 -8.02 -17.82
C TRP A 71 -5.03 -6.97 -17.71
N ARG A 72 -4.90 -6.02 -16.78
CA ARG A 72 -5.81 -4.90 -16.64
C ARG A 72 -5.85 -4.04 -17.90
N GLU A 73 -4.70 -3.67 -18.45
CA GLU A 73 -4.60 -2.88 -19.67
C GLU A 73 -5.36 -3.53 -20.84
N GLN A 74 -5.28 -4.86 -20.98
CA GLN A 74 -6.02 -5.60 -22.01
C GLN A 74 -7.54 -5.59 -21.80
N ASN A 75 -8.03 -5.48 -20.54
CA ASN A 75 -9.44 -5.60 -20.22
C ASN A 75 -10.17 -4.25 -20.08
N VAL A 76 -9.46 -3.20 -19.61
CA VAL A 76 -10.05 -1.86 -19.41
C VAL A 76 -9.50 -0.82 -20.39
N GLY A 77 -8.50 -1.18 -21.24
CA GLY A 77 -7.90 -0.28 -22.22
C GLY A 77 -7.23 0.93 -21.59
N ASP A 78 -7.46 2.10 -22.16
CA ASP A 78 -6.84 3.36 -21.72
C ASP A 78 -7.27 3.80 -20.31
N GLU A 79 -8.27 3.15 -19.70
CA GLU A 79 -8.78 3.46 -18.35
C GLU A 79 -8.04 2.71 -17.24
N ILE A 80 -6.77 2.32 -17.42
CA ILE A 80 -5.97 1.62 -16.41
C ILE A 80 -5.90 2.39 -15.08
N GLY A 81 -5.90 3.71 -15.12
CA GLY A 81 -6.02 4.60 -13.97
C GLY A 81 -4.71 4.89 -13.22
N TYR A 82 -3.65 4.13 -13.44
CA TYR A 82 -2.33 4.33 -12.82
C TYR A 82 -1.20 3.94 -13.79
N THR A 83 0.01 4.45 -13.52
CA THR A 83 1.22 3.99 -14.21
C THR A 83 1.80 2.79 -13.47
N SER A 84 2.25 1.76 -14.18
CA SER A 84 2.93 0.60 -13.59
C SER A 84 4.35 0.48 -14.10
N ILE A 85 5.30 0.20 -13.19
CA ILE A 85 6.69 -0.09 -13.52
C ILE A 85 7.23 -1.23 -12.66
N LYS A 86 8.21 -1.96 -13.19
CA LYS A 86 8.97 -2.97 -12.45
C LYS A 86 10.34 -2.41 -12.06
N LEU A 87 10.71 -2.57 -10.78
CA LEU A 87 12.03 -2.20 -10.24
C LEU A 87 12.49 -3.29 -9.26
N THR A 88 13.80 -3.56 -9.21
CA THR A 88 14.35 -4.57 -8.30
C THR A 88 15.60 -4.05 -7.58
N GLY A 89 15.89 -4.61 -6.40
CA GLY A 89 17.06 -4.26 -5.60
C GLY A 89 17.14 -2.76 -5.27
N GLU A 90 18.33 -2.20 -5.30
CA GLU A 90 18.59 -0.79 -5.02
C GLU A 90 17.95 0.17 -6.03
N SER A 91 17.59 -0.31 -7.24
CA SER A 91 16.93 0.52 -8.24
C SER A 91 15.57 1.04 -7.77
N VAL A 92 14.90 0.31 -6.85
CA VAL A 92 13.66 0.77 -6.22
C VAL A 92 13.87 2.15 -5.58
N ARG A 93 14.83 2.27 -4.68
CA ARG A 93 15.14 3.52 -4.00
C ARG A 93 15.57 4.63 -4.96
N ILE A 94 16.48 4.31 -5.89
CA ILE A 94 17.07 5.28 -6.81
C ILE A 94 16.01 5.85 -7.78
N GLN A 95 15.19 4.99 -8.38
CA GLN A 95 14.23 5.42 -9.40
C GLN A 95 12.99 6.05 -8.78
N VAL A 96 12.47 5.50 -7.67
CA VAL A 96 11.33 6.10 -6.98
C VAL A 96 11.65 7.52 -6.50
N ASN A 97 12.86 7.77 -5.96
CA ASN A 97 13.27 9.13 -5.58
C ASN A 97 13.31 10.12 -6.77
N LYS A 98 13.58 9.64 -8.00
CA LYS A 98 13.52 10.49 -9.20
C LYS A 98 12.09 10.72 -9.69
N LEU A 99 11.19 9.77 -9.42
CA LEU A 99 9.81 9.80 -9.89
C LEU A 99 8.85 10.45 -8.90
N LYS A 100 9.20 10.54 -7.61
CA LYS A 100 8.30 11.02 -6.57
C LYS A 100 7.69 12.40 -6.83
N THR A 101 8.37 13.29 -7.56
CA THR A 101 7.82 14.61 -7.89
C THR A 101 6.78 14.59 -9.01
N LYS A 102 6.57 13.44 -9.66
CA LYS A 102 5.64 13.29 -10.79
C LYS A 102 4.30 12.67 -10.39
N TYR A 103 4.21 12.04 -9.23
CA TYR A 103 3.02 11.34 -8.78
C TYR A 103 2.58 11.83 -7.40
N GLU A 104 1.30 11.78 -7.12
CA GLU A 104 0.74 12.09 -5.79
C GLU A 104 0.94 10.92 -4.84
N HIS A 105 0.78 9.71 -5.36
CA HIS A 105 0.94 8.48 -4.59
C HIS A 105 1.81 7.47 -5.32
N ILE A 106 2.71 6.84 -4.58
CA ILE A 106 3.51 5.72 -5.07
C ILE A 106 3.22 4.51 -4.20
N VAL A 107 2.73 3.45 -4.81
CA VAL A 107 2.43 2.17 -4.17
C VAL A 107 3.49 1.16 -4.60
N ILE A 108 4.22 0.59 -3.64
CA ILE A 108 5.29 -0.37 -3.91
C ILE A 108 4.85 -1.75 -3.41
N ASP A 109 4.67 -2.70 -4.31
CA ASP A 109 4.43 -4.11 -3.99
C ASP A 109 5.75 -4.84 -3.81
N THR A 110 5.95 -5.54 -2.70
CA THR A 110 7.18 -6.27 -2.42
C THR A 110 6.94 -7.75 -2.19
N GLY A 111 7.96 -8.55 -2.40
CA GLY A 111 7.93 -9.99 -2.19
C GLY A 111 7.67 -10.41 -0.74
N GLY A 112 7.47 -11.72 -0.56
CA GLY A 112 7.22 -12.33 0.74
C GLY A 112 8.48 -12.73 1.51
N ARG A 113 9.59 -12.03 1.30
CA ARG A 113 10.87 -12.28 1.97
C ARG A 113 11.54 -10.96 2.28
N ASP A 114 12.43 -10.96 3.27
CA ASP A 114 13.34 -9.84 3.49
C ASP A 114 14.37 -9.80 2.35
N THR A 115 14.18 -8.87 1.42
CA THR A 115 14.98 -8.71 0.22
C THR A 115 15.58 -7.31 0.14
N THR A 116 16.60 -7.14 -0.68
CA THR A 116 17.15 -5.82 -0.99
C THR A 116 16.09 -4.87 -1.54
N SER A 117 15.18 -5.37 -2.40
CA SER A 117 14.06 -4.57 -2.93
C SER A 117 13.14 -4.06 -1.82
N GLN A 118 12.75 -4.93 -0.87
CA GLN A 118 11.90 -4.53 0.25
C GLN A 118 12.58 -3.51 1.15
N ARG A 119 13.85 -3.72 1.50
CA ARG A 119 14.62 -2.79 2.32
C ARG A 119 14.81 -1.44 1.62
N ALA A 120 15.12 -1.45 0.32
CA ALA A 120 15.24 -0.23 -0.49
C ALA A 120 13.91 0.54 -0.58
N ALA A 121 12.77 -0.16 -0.68
CA ALA A 121 11.45 0.44 -0.62
C ALA A 121 11.17 1.07 0.75
N LEU A 122 11.39 0.34 1.84
CA LEU A 122 11.08 0.80 3.20
C LEU A 122 11.85 2.06 3.62
N VAL A 123 13.11 2.20 3.19
CA VAL A 123 13.94 3.38 3.50
C VAL A 123 13.34 4.68 2.94
N ILE A 124 12.59 4.61 1.84
CA ILE A 124 11.98 5.77 1.19
C ILE A 124 10.48 5.91 1.43
N SER A 125 9.86 4.93 2.10
CA SER A 125 8.40 4.91 2.31
C SER A 125 7.97 5.74 3.50
N ASP A 126 6.81 6.38 3.39
CA ASP A 126 6.11 7.03 4.50
C ASP A 126 5.30 6.00 5.27
N TYR A 127 4.72 5.02 4.56
CA TYR A 127 3.83 4.01 5.09
C TYR A 127 4.28 2.59 4.72
N TYR A 128 4.24 1.72 5.70
CA TYR A 128 4.43 0.28 5.53
C TYR A 128 3.15 -0.46 5.92
N LEU A 129 2.50 -1.11 4.96
CA LEU A 129 1.25 -1.82 5.11
C LEU A 129 1.52 -3.33 5.11
N VAL A 130 1.21 -3.99 6.20
CA VAL A 130 1.56 -5.40 6.40
C VAL A 130 0.30 -6.25 6.63
N PRO A 131 -0.17 -6.97 5.59
CA PRO A 131 -1.28 -7.91 5.73
C PRO A 131 -0.83 -9.20 6.42
N PHE A 132 -1.55 -9.62 7.44
CA PHE A 132 -1.37 -10.89 8.13
C PHE A 132 -2.58 -11.80 7.94
N ASN A 133 -2.36 -13.09 7.65
CA ASN A 133 -3.42 -14.07 7.75
C ASN A 133 -3.59 -14.47 9.22
N PRO A 134 -4.82 -14.66 9.72
CA PRO A 134 -5.08 -15.06 11.10
C PRO A 134 -4.80 -16.55 11.35
N ARG A 135 -3.69 -17.03 10.82
CA ARG A 135 -3.21 -18.41 11.06
C ARG A 135 -1.94 -18.34 11.90
N SER A 136 -1.80 -19.27 12.86
CA SER A 136 -0.71 -19.27 13.82
C SER A 136 0.69 -19.07 13.20
N PHE A 137 0.98 -19.71 12.06
CA PHE A 137 2.28 -19.57 11.45
C PHE A 137 2.56 -18.21 10.80
N ASP A 138 1.53 -17.39 10.47
CA ASP A 138 1.70 -16.00 10.02
C ASP A 138 2.04 -15.10 11.21
N ILE A 139 1.45 -15.35 12.35
CA ILE A 139 1.72 -14.63 13.59
C ILE A 139 3.18 -14.78 14.02
N TRP A 140 3.79 -15.93 13.80
CA TRP A 140 5.22 -16.15 14.07
C TRP A 140 6.15 -15.24 13.26
N THR A 141 5.65 -14.65 12.18
CA THR A 141 6.41 -13.68 11.38
C THR A 141 6.32 -12.26 11.92
N VAL A 142 5.41 -11.95 12.85
CA VAL A 142 5.20 -10.60 13.41
C VAL A 142 6.49 -10.05 14.00
N TYR A 143 7.18 -10.82 14.83
CA TYR A 143 8.44 -10.40 15.44
C TYR A 143 9.55 -10.14 14.40
N LYS A 144 9.57 -10.88 13.30
CA LYS A 144 10.53 -10.64 12.21
C LYS A 144 10.23 -9.32 11.49
N VAL A 145 8.94 -9.02 11.29
CA VAL A 145 8.52 -7.73 10.72
C VAL A 145 8.90 -6.60 11.68
N GLN A 146 8.66 -6.76 12.98
CA GLN A 146 9.00 -5.77 14.00
C GLN A 146 10.51 -5.48 14.03
N ASN A 147 11.34 -6.52 13.95
CA ASN A 147 12.80 -6.37 13.88
C ASN A 147 13.22 -5.63 12.60
N LEU A 148 12.67 -5.99 11.44
CA LEU A 148 12.93 -5.31 10.19
C LEU A 148 12.56 -3.81 10.27
N VAL A 149 11.40 -3.49 10.85
CA VAL A 149 10.96 -2.10 11.08
C VAL A 149 11.96 -1.36 11.98
N GLY A 150 12.44 -2.00 13.05
CA GLY A 150 13.46 -1.44 13.93
C GLY A 150 14.76 -1.11 13.20
N GLU A 151 15.25 -2.05 12.38
CA GLU A 151 16.46 -1.85 11.56
C GLU A 151 16.30 -0.72 10.54
N ILE A 152 15.15 -0.64 9.88
CA ILE A 152 14.86 0.44 8.91
C ILE A 152 14.77 1.79 9.61
N ARG A 153 14.08 1.90 10.74
CA ARG A 153 13.97 3.14 11.51
C ARG A 153 15.32 3.63 12.04
N ALA A 154 16.25 2.73 12.30
CA ALA A 154 17.59 3.10 12.76
C ALA A 154 18.44 3.81 11.69
N VAL A 155 18.12 3.62 10.39
CA VAL A 155 18.85 4.21 9.26
C VAL A 155 18.06 5.26 8.48
N LYS A 156 16.75 5.36 8.74
CA LYS A 156 15.85 6.30 8.07
C LYS A 156 15.74 7.59 8.88
N SER A 157 15.87 8.75 8.21
CA SER A 157 15.72 10.07 8.83
C SER A 157 14.26 10.45 9.07
N GLU A 158 13.40 10.11 8.12
CA GLU A 158 11.99 10.43 8.17
C GLU A 158 11.17 9.33 8.87
N PRO A 159 10.04 9.66 9.52
CA PRO A 159 9.18 8.65 10.14
C PRO A 159 8.74 7.55 9.17
N LEU A 160 8.61 6.32 9.66
CA LEU A 160 7.96 5.21 8.98
C LEU A 160 6.73 4.80 9.78
N HIS A 161 5.53 5.09 9.24
CA HIS A 161 4.26 4.68 9.82
C HIS A 161 3.96 3.24 9.42
N VAL A 162 3.84 2.34 10.38
CA VAL A 162 3.60 0.92 10.11
C VAL A 162 2.19 0.56 10.51
N TYR A 163 1.42 0.04 9.56
CA TYR A 163 0.07 -0.45 9.76
C TYR A 163 -0.01 -1.94 9.50
N THR A 164 -0.53 -2.67 10.48
CA THR A 164 -0.78 -4.11 10.37
C THR A 164 -2.27 -4.36 10.38
N PHE A 165 -2.73 -5.34 9.61
CA PHE A 165 -4.14 -5.71 9.57
C PHE A 165 -4.32 -7.17 9.19
N LEU A 166 -5.47 -7.72 9.56
CA LEU A 166 -5.83 -9.08 9.19
C LEU A 166 -6.36 -9.12 7.76
N ASN A 167 -5.79 -10.00 6.95
CA ASN A 167 -6.24 -10.30 5.61
C ASN A 167 -6.61 -11.78 5.50
N ARG A 168 -7.59 -12.10 4.65
CA ARG A 168 -8.18 -13.44 4.53
C ARG A 168 -8.74 -13.96 5.86
N ALA A 169 -9.32 -13.06 6.65
CA ALA A 169 -9.99 -13.39 7.89
C ALA A 169 -11.17 -14.35 7.64
N ASP A 170 -11.31 -15.34 8.50
CA ASP A 170 -12.47 -16.24 8.46
C ASP A 170 -13.58 -15.63 9.33
N PRO A 171 -14.79 -15.37 8.79
CA PRO A 171 -15.89 -14.78 9.57
C PRO A 171 -16.31 -15.58 10.82
N ARG A 172 -15.90 -16.83 10.92
CA ARG A 172 -16.20 -17.73 12.04
C ARG A 172 -14.97 -18.18 12.81
N GLY A 173 -13.79 -17.64 12.51
CA GLY A 173 -12.53 -18.08 13.10
C GLY A 173 -12.26 -17.39 14.42
N ALA A 174 -12.12 -18.16 15.51
CA ALA A 174 -11.59 -17.66 16.78
C ALA A 174 -10.15 -17.13 16.63
N ASP A 175 -9.43 -17.62 15.64
CA ASP A 175 -8.04 -17.21 15.32
C ASP A 175 -7.90 -15.70 14.99
N ASN A 176 -8.99 -15.05 14.56
CA ASN A 176 -8.96 -13.62 14.25
C ASN A 176 -8.72 -12.76 15.49
N ASP A 177 -9.40 -13.09 16.59
CA ASP A 177 -9.31 -12.32 17.84
C ASP A 177 -7.92 -12.50 18.47
N GLU A 178 -7.41 -13.73 18.52
CA GLU A 178 -6.07 -14.02 18.98
C GLU A 178 -4.99 -13.31 18.14
N ALA A 179 -5.12 -13.34 16.82
CA ALA A 179 -4.21 -12.66 15.91
C ALA A 179 -4.26 -11.13 16.09
N ALA A 180 -5.45 -10.56 16.27
CA ALA A 180 -5.62 -9.13 16.51
C ALA A 180 -4.98 -8.71 17.83
N GLU A 181 -5.17 -9.47 18.92
CA GLU A 181 -4.57 -9.22 20.22
C GLU A 181 -3.03 -9.19 20.14
N ILE A 182 -2.43 -10.15 19.44
CA ILE A 182 -0.98 -10.19 19.24
C ILE A 182 -0.50 -8.95 18.46
N LEU A 183 -1.19 -8.58 17.38
CA LEU A 183 -0.83 -7.41 16.57
C LEU A 183 -0.97 -6.10 17.35
N MET A 184 -1.98 -5.96 18.21
CA MET A 184 -2.17 -4.80 19.08
C MET A 184 -1.07 -4.63 20.12
N GLN A 185 -0.43 -5.72 20.54
CA GLN A 185 0.65 -5.70 21.54
C GLN A 185 2.02 -5.37 20.92
N CYS A 186 2.13 -5.32 19.59
CA CYS A 186 3.40 -5.08 18.92
C CYS A 186 3.78 -3.59 18.95
N GLU A 187 4.77 -3.24 19.73
CA GLU A 187 5.27 -1.87 19.80
C GLU A 187 5.80 -1.38 18.43
N GLY A 188 5.49 -0.12 18.12
CA GLY A 188 5.94 0.52 16.88
C GLY A 188 5.19 0.10 15.62
N MET A 189 4.15 -0.71 15.75
CA MET A 189 3.22 -1.06 14.67
C MET A 189 1.79 -0.75 15.10
N ASN A 190 0.99 -0.17 14.20
CA ASN A 190 -0.39 0.21 14.46
C ASN A 190 -1.33 -0.86 13.87
N TYR A 191 -2.06 -1.55 14.72
CA TYR A 191 -3.09 -2.47 14.24
C TYR A 191 -4.31 -1.70 13.74
N VAL A 192 -4.78 -2.03 12.52
CA VAL A 192 -5.99 -1.49 11.93
C VAL A 192 -7.15 -2.45 12.18
N PRO A 193 -8.18 -2.05 12.95
CA PRO A 193 -9.31 -2.93 13.30
C PRO A 193 -10.35 -3.03 12.16
N SER A 194 -9.86 -3.23 10.93
CA SER A 194 -10.66 -3.37 9.71
C SER A 194 -10.17 -4.57 8.92
N PRO A 195 -10.50 -5.80 9.35
CA PRO A 195 -10.03 -7.02 8.70
C PRO A 195 -10.67 -7.18 7.32
N LEU A 196 -9.90 -7.71 6.37
CA LEU A 196 -10.39 -8.15 5.08
C LEU A 196 -10.73 -9.65 5.13
N GLY A 197 -11.97 -10.00 4.83
CA GLY A 197 -12.42 -11.38 4.81
C GLY A 197 -11.81 -12.20 3.66
N ASN A 198 -11.75 -13.52 3.85
CA ASN A 198 -11.35 -14.46 2.79
C ASN A 198 -12.47 -14.59 1.74
N ARG A 199 -12.55 -13.62 0.83
CA ARG A 199 -13.64 -13.51 -0.16
C ARG A 199 -13.20 -13.88 -1.55
N LYS A 200 -14.04 -14.66 -2.24
CA LYS A 200 -13.85 -15.00 -3.67
C LYS A 200 -13.89 -13.76 -4.58
N ALA A 201 -14.49 -12.68 -4.13
CA ALA A 201 -14.58 -11.42 -4.87
C ALA A 201 -13.20 -10.89 -5.27
N PHE A 202 -12.17 -11.01 -4.40
CA PHE A 202 -10.81 -10.57 -4.73
C PHE A 202 -10.22 -11.33 -5.92
N SER A 203 -10.33 -12.65 -5.95
CA SER A 203 -9.86 -13.45 -7.08
C SER A 203 -10.69 -13.24 -8.35
N HIS A 204 -12.00 -13.02 -8.20
CA HIS A 204 -12.89 -12.71 -9.32
C HIS A 204 -12.56 -11.35 -9.94
N ALA A 205 -12.36 -10.32 -9.13
CA ALA A 205 -11.94 -9.01 -9.60
C ALA A 205 -10.58 -9.09 -10.32
N ALA A 206 -9.58 -9.69 -9.68
CA ALA A 206 -8.25 -9.84 -10.26
C ALA A 206 -8.26 -10.60 -11.59
N GLY A 207 -9.08 -11.66 -11.71
CA GLY A 207 -9.25 -12.41 -12.97
C GLY A 207 -9.84 -11.59 -14.13
N LYS A 208 -10.41 -10.41 -13.83
CA LYS A 208 -10.94 -9.45 -14.82
C LYS A 208 -10.04 -8.22 -14.99
N GLY A 209 -8.90 -8.15 -14.32
CA GLY A 209 -8.04 -6.95 -14.27
C GLY A 209 -8.67 -5.79 -13.49
N LEU A 210 -9.62 -6.08 -12.59
CA LEU A 210 -10.36 -5.09 -11.82
C LEU A 210 -9.94 -5.07 -10.35
N GLY A 211 -10.10 -3.91 -9.70
CA GLY A 211 -10.16 -3.80 -8.26
C GLY A 211 -11.55 -4.16 -7.72
N ILE A 212 -11.63 -4.40 -6.40
CA ILE A 212 -12.89 -4.70 -5.72
C ILE A 212 -13.93 -3.59 -5.93
N VAL A 213 -13.48 -2.34 -5.91
CA VAL A 213 -14.35 -1.15 -6.05
C VAL A 213 -14.92 -0.97 -7.46
N GLU A 214 -14.44 -1.73 -8.44
CA GLU A 214 -14.86 -1.68 -9.85
C GLU A 214 -15.79 -2.82 -10.25
N LEU A 215 -16.05 -3.77 -9.34
CA LEU A 215 -16.92 -4.90 -9.64
C LEU A 215 -18.35 -4.43 -9.95
N ASN A 216 -18.91 -4.96 -11.03
CA ASN A 216 -20.31 -4.77 -11.40
C ASN A 216 -20.95 -6.15 -11.73
N PRO A 217 -21.96 -6.63 -10.96
CA PRO A 217 -22.46 -6.02 -9.72
C PRO A 217 -21.41 -6.01 -8.61
N PRO A 218 -21.47 -5.06 -7.65
CA PRO A 218 -20.51 -4.95 -6.56
C PRO A 218 -20.63 -6.10 -5.56
N ASP A 219 -19.51 -6.54 -5.01
CA ASP A 219 -19.52 -7.31 -3.74
C ASP A 219 -19.50 -6.30 -2.59
N GLU A 220 -20.67 -6.01 -2.03
CA GLU A 220 -20.86 -4.99 -1.01
C GLU A 220 -19.94 -5.21 0.20
N LYS A 221 -19.81 -6.46 0.66
CA LYS A 221 -18.99 -6.77 1.84
C LYS A 221 -17.51 -6.56 1.58
N ALA A 222 -16.99 -7.03 0.45
CA ALA A 222 -15.60 -6.82 0.09
C ALA A 222 -15.29 -5.33 -0.11
N SER A 223 -16.22 -4.59 -0.74
CA SER A 223 -16.08 -3.15 -0.98
C SER A 223 -16.07 -2.35 0.33
N ILE A 224 -16.98 -2.66 1.27
CA ILE A 224 -17.04 -2.02 2.58
C ILE A 224 -15.76 -2.27 3.38
N GLU A 225 -15.31 -3.53 3.44
CA GLU A 225 -14.09 -3.91 4.18
C GLU A 225 -12.85 -3.18 3.62
N LEU A 226 -12.70 -3.16 2.30
CA LEU A 226 -11.58 -2.50 1.64
C LEU A 226 -11.61 -0.97 1.86
N ASN A 227 -12.78 -0.36 1.69
CA ASN A 227 -12.95 1.08 1.92
C ASN A 227 -12.67 1.45 3.38
N ASN A 228 -13.13 0.65 4.35
CA ASN A 228 -12.87 0.89 5.77
C ASN A 228 -11.36 0.82 6.08
N LEU A 229 -10.67 -0.20 5.56
CA LEU A 229 -9.22 -0.36 5.73
C LEU A 229 -8.47 0.87 5.20
N PHE A 230 -8.71 1.25 3.96
CA PHE A 230 -7.98 2.36 3.35
C PHE A 230 -8.37 3.70 3.99
N THR A 231 -9.66 3.93 4.25
CA THR A 231 -10.10 5.15 4.93
C THR A 231 -9.46 5.30 6.30
N TYR A 232 -9.37 4.21 7.09
CA TYR A 232 -8.69 4.24 8.39
C TYR A 232 -7.22 4.66 8.25
N ILE A 233 -6.48 4.04 7.31
CA ILE A 233 -5.06 4.34 7.07
C ILE A 233 -4.91 5.82 6.70
N PHE A 234 -5.72 6.33 5.76
CA PHE A 234 -5.62 7.71 5.29
C PHE A 234 -6.09 8.75 6.31
N SER A 235 -7.11 8.46 7.12
CA SER A 235 -7.59 9.38 8.15
C SER A 235 -6.62 9.53 9.32
N ASN A 236 -5.81 8.52 9.61
CA ASN A 236 -4.81 8.56 10.67
C ASN A 236 -3.41 8.97 10.17
N SER A 237 -3.29 9.31 8.89
CA SER A 237 -2.04 9.77 8.26
C SER A 237 -1.78 11.27 8.45
N THR A 238 -2.73 12.02 8.99
CA THR A 238 -2.70 13.49 9.09
C THR A 238 -2.39 14.02 10.49
N ASN A 239 -2.02 13.14 11.44
CA ASN A 239 -1.66 13.55 12.81
C ASN A 239 -0.17 13.33 13.12
#